data_6745e16ddcdcd4d251386dee935c8948
#
_entry.id   6745e16ddcdcd4d251386dee935c8948
#
_cell.length_a   1.000
_cell.length_b   1.000
_cell.length_c   1.000
_cell.angle_alpha   90.00
_cell.angle_beta   90.00
_cell.angle_gamma   90.00
#
_symmetry.space_group_name_H-M   'P 1'
#
loop_
_entity.id
_entity.type
_entity.pdbx_description
1 polymer ?
#
loop_
_entity_poly.entity_id
_entity_poly.type
_entity_poly.pdbx_seq_one_letter_code
_entity_poly.pdbx_strand_id
1 'polypeptide(L)'
;YSTEMASALCALDNAKISANMNNRLSEAILDAYKETDGAPITFELMLEHYQQRSTSDKDDSVSSILKQLVRNNLFSETDRASLIDDCFIVKMDAFPKDGPIAKAIVYFLISKLNSIYEQLDKQAVSEECVQIRHFTIIDEAHYMLDFDNHPLRNLIAVGRNKGLSIILAT
;
A
#
# COMPACT_ATOMS: atom_id res chain seq x y z
N TYR A 1 0.79 -0.98 -12.81
CA TYR A 1 0.44 -1.47 -11.46
C TYR A 1 1.54 -2.36 -10.84
N SER A 2 1.96 -3.47 -11.50
CA SER A 2 3.01 -4.35 -10.94
C SER A 2 4.33 -3.63 -10.69
N THR A 3 4.76 -2.76 -11.59
CA THR A 3 5.98 -1.96 -11.46
C THR A 3 5.87 -0.94 -10.32
N GLU A 4 4.73 -0.28 -10.18
CA GLU A 4 4.48 0.68 -9.09
C GLU A 4 4.45 -0.03 -7.73
N MET A 5 3.77 -1.17 -7.64
CA MET A 5 3.72 -1.99 -6.44
C MET A 5 5.11 -2.52 -6.07
N ALA A 6 5.89 -2.99 -7.05
CA ALA A 6 7.28 -3.43 -6.81
C ALA A 6 8.14 -2.28 -6.29
N SER A 7 8.06 -1.10 -6.91
CA SER A 7 8.80 0.08 -6.47
C SER A 7 8.43 0.51 -5.06
N ALA A 8 7.14 0.47 -4.72
CA ALA A 8 6.66 0.79 -3.39
C ALA A 8 7.15 -0.23 -2.34
N LEU A 9 7.03 -1.53 -2.61
CA LEU A 9 7.55 -2.57 -1.72
C LEU A 9 9.07 -2.46 -1.54
N CYS A 10 9.80 -2.13 -2.59
CA CYS A 10 11.24 -1.88 -2.51
C CYS A 10 11.59 -0.62 -1.69
N ALA A 11 10.71 0.38 -1.64
CA ALA A 11 10.93 1.60 -0.88
C ALA A 11 10.59 1.47 0.62
N LEU A 12 9.96 0.38 1.05
CA LEU A 12 9.58 0.18 2.46
C LEU A 12 10.78 -0.01 3.39
N ASP A 13 11.90 -0.47 2.87
CA ASP A 13 13.13 -0.65 3.62
C ASP A 13 14.21 0.30 3.08
N ASN A 14 15.03 0.85 3.98
CA ASN A 14 16.19 1.66 3.63
C ASN A 14 17.34 0.84 3.01
N ALA A 15 17.15 -0.45 2.77
CA ALA A 15 18.10 -1.31 2.09
C ALA A 15 18.31 -0.87 0.64
N LYS A 16 19.56 -0.93 0.17
CA LYS A 16 19.89 -0.65 -1.23
C LYS A 16 19.35 -1.77 -2.12
N ILE A 17 18.20 -1.53 -2.71
CA ILE A 17 17.57 -2.43 -3.66
C ILE A 17 18.03 -2.06 -5.07
N SER A 18 18.60 -3.04 -5.79
CA SER A 18 19.06 -2.84 -7.15
C SER A 18 17.90 -2.79 -8.16
N ALA A 19 18.12 -2.15 -9.31
CA ALA A 19 17.15 -2.15 -10.40
C ALA A 19 16.75 -3.58 -10.84
N ASN A 20 17.69 -4.53 -10.81
CA ASN A 20 17.42 -5.93 -11.15
C ASN A 20 16.47 -6.59 -10.13
N MET A 21 16.62 -6.30 -8.84
CA MET A 21 15.71 -6.81 -7.80
C MET A 21 14.31 -6.24 -7.96
N ASN A 22 14.20 -4.93 -8.25
CA ASN A 22 12.91 -4.28 -8.51
C ASN A 22 12.23 -4.88 -9.75
N ASN A 23 12.95 -5.03 -10.86
CA ASN A 23 12.41 -5.65 -12.08
C ASN A 23 11.96 -7.09 -11.82
N ARG A 24 12.76 -7.90 -11.13
CA ARG A 24 12.41 -9.27 -10.76
C ARG A 24 11.14 -9.32 -9.91
N LEU A 25 10.98 -8.39 -8.95
CA LEU A 25 9.77 -8.30 -8.15
C LEU A 25 8.56 -7.90 -9.00
N SER A 26 8.71 -6.94 -9.91
CA SER A 26 7.64 -6.54 -10.83
C SER A 26 7.16 -7.70 -11.70
N GLU A 27 8.07 -8.51 -12.22
CA GLU A 27 7.75 -9.70 -12.98
C GLU A 27 7.10 -10.80 -12.12
N ALA A 28 7.57 -11.00 -10.89
CA ALA A 28 6.98 -11.95 -9.95
C ALA A 28 5.52 -11.59 -9.61
N ILE A 29 5.24 -10.29 -9.37
CA ILE A 29 3.88 -9.78 -9.16
C ILE A 29 3.01 -10.04 -10.40
N LEU A 30 3.54 -9.79 -11.60
CA LEU A 30 2.81 -10.04 -12.85
C LEU A 30 2.47 -11.51 -13.04
N ASP A 31 3.39 -12.41 -12.71
CA ASP A 31 3.14 -13.85 -12.82
C ASP A 31 2.13 -14.33 -11.77
N ALA A 32 2.20 -13.82 -10.56
CA ALA A 32 1.20 -14.09 -9.53
C ALA A 32 -0.21 -13.66 -9.99
N TYR A 33 -0.36 -12.50 -10.62
CA TYR A 33 -1.65 -12.08 -11.19
C TYR A 33 -2.13 -12.96 -12.34
N LYS A 34 -1.22 -13.47 -13.17
CA LYS A 34 -1.59 -14.41 -14.24
C LYS A 34 -2.05 -15.75 -13.68
N GLU A 35 -1.39 -16.25 -12.64
CA GLU A 35 -1.75 -17.52 -11.99
C GLU A 35 -3.12 -17.45 -11.33
N THR A 36 -3.46 -16.32 -10.73
CA THR A 36 -4.77 -16.11 -10.07
C THR A 36 -5.88 -15.68 -11.04
N ASP A 37 -5.60 -15.59 -12.34
CA ASP A 37 -6.53 -15.07 -13.36
C ASP A 37 -7.11 -13.69 -12.98
N GLY A 38 -6.26 -12.85 -12.42
CA GLY A 38 -6.62 -11.49 -11.99
C GLY A 38 -7.33 -11.40 -10.63
N ALA A 39 -7.48 -12.50 -9.90
CA ALA A 39 -7.94 -12.47 -8.52
C ALA A 39 -6.89 -11.85 -7.59
N PRO A 40 -7.26 -11.43 -6.36
CA PRO A 40 -6.31 -10.89 -5.40
C PRO A 40 -5.13 -11.84 -5.15
N ILE A 41 -3.91 -11.31 -5.19
CA ILE A 41 -2.69 -12.06 -4.94
C ILE A 41 -2.27 -11.90 -3.48
N THR A 42 -1.62 -12.94 -2.94
CA THR A 42 -1.06 -12.92 -1.59
C THR A 42 0.44 -12.62 -1.59
N PHE A 43 1.00 -12.24 -0.45
CA PHE A 43 2.44 -12.05 -0.31
C PHE A 43 3.21 -13.36 -0.41
N GLU A 44 2.58 -14.48 -0.01
CA GLU A 44 3.13 -15.83 -0.18
C GLU A 44 3.37 -16.13 -1.66
N LEU A 45 2.37 -15.92 -2.49
CA LEU A 45 2.45 -16.16 -3.93
C LEU A 45 3.48 -15.25 -4.60
N MET A 46 3.53 -13.96 -4.19
CA MET A 46 4.58 -13.04 -4.67
C MET A 46 5.99 -13.53 -4.30
N LEU A 47 6.17 -14.00 -3.06
CA LEU A 47 7.44 -14.52 -2.58
C LEU A 47 7.86 -15.77 -3.35
N GLU A 48 6.93 -16.69 -3.61
CA GLU A 48 7.17 -17.91 -4.37
C GLU A 48 7.67 -17.59 -5.78
N HIS A 49 6.95 -16.76 -6.54
CA HIS A 49 7.38 -16.34 -7.87
C HIS A 49 8.70 -15.56 -7.86
N TYR A 50 8.93 -14.74 -6.83
CA TYR A 50 10.19 -14.02 -6.70
C TYR A 50 11.37 -14.97 -6.49
N GLN A 51 11.21 -15.99 -5.65
CA GLN A 51 12.23 -17.01 -5.39
C GLN A 51 12.50 -17.89 -6.61
N GLN A 52 11.47 -18.30 -7.36
CA GLN A 52 11.62 -19.06 -8.61
C GLN A 52 12.47 -18.33 -9.66
N ARG A 53 12.46 -16.99 -9.62
CA ARG A 53 13.27 -16.14 -10.51
C ARG A 53 14.67 -15.82 -9.95
N SER A 54 14.96 -16.27 -8.74
CA SER A 54 16.26 -16.06 -8.13
C SER A 54 17.28 -17.06 -8.66
N THR A 55 18.48 -16.58 -8.97
CA THR A 55 19.61 -17.43 -9.35
C THR A 55 20.44 -17.89 -8.14
N SER A 56 20.07 -17.46 -6.94
CA SER A 56 20.77 -17.75 -5.68
C SER A 56 19.79 -18.23 -4.63
N ASP A 57 20.19 -19.24 -3.87
CA ASP A 57 19.42 -19.74 -2.70
C ASP A 57 19.51 -18.80 -1.48
N LYS A 58 20.31 -17.72 -1.57
CA LYS A 58 20.44 -16.75 -0.48
C LYS A 58 19.35 -15.69 -0.56
N ASP A 59 18.79 -15.37 0.60
CA ASP A 59 17.88 -14.26 0.73
C ASP A 59 18.56 -12.93 0.36
N ASP A 60 17.85 -12.14 -0.42
CA ASP A 60 18.17 -10.74 -0.67
C ASP A 60 17.20 -9.81 0.11
N SER A 61 17.41 -8.51 -0.01
CA SER A 61 16.58 -7.52 0.71
C SER A 61 15.09 -7.63 0.38
N VAL A 62 14.74 -7.91 -0.88
CA VAL A 62 13.34 -8.04 -1.31
C VAL A 62 12.70 -9.31 -0.74
N SER A 63 13.37 -10.45 -0.81
CA SER A 63 12.86 -11.69 -0.21
C SER A 63 12.72 -11.56 1.31
N SER A 64 13.61 -10.81 1.96
CA SER A 64 13.52 -10.52 3.40
C SER A 64 12.31 -9.69 3.74
N ILE A 65 11.99 -8.64 2.96
CA ILE A 65 10.76 -7.83 3.12
C ILE A 65 9.53 -8.70 2.91
N LEU A 66 9.44 -9.44 1.81
CA LEU A 66 8.30 -10.30 1.52
C LEU A 66 8.09 -11.35 2.62
N LYS A 67 9.15 -12.00 3.11
CA LYS A 67 9.07 -12.93 4.24
C LYS A 67 8.52 -12.28 5.52
N GLN A 68 8.88 -11.02 5.79
CA GLN A 68 8.31 -10.28 6.92
C GLN A 68 6.80 -10.02 6.72
N LEU A 69 6.38 -9.61 5.52
CA LEU A 69 4.97 -9.39 5.21
C LEU A 69 4.14 -10.66 5.33
N VAL A 70 4.64 -11.78 4.79
CA VAL A 70 4.05 -13.12 4.92
C VAL A 70 3.90 -13.52 6.39
N ARG A 71 4.99 -13.43 7.16
CA ARG A 71 5.01 -13.85 8.56
C ARG A 71 4.02 -13.09 9.44
N ASN A 72 3.76 -11.83 9.14
CA ASN A 72 2.84 -10.99 9.90
C ASN A 72 1.38 -11.12 9.46
N ASN A 73 1.09 -11.82 8.36
CA ASN A 73 -0.27 -12.06 7.84
C ASN A 73 -1.18 -10.81 7.91
N LEU A 74 -0.70 -9.70 7.32
CA LEU A 74 -1.27 -8.37 7.54
C LEU A 74 -2.66 -8.18 6.93
N PHE A 75 -2.98 -8.90 5.87
CA PHE A 75 -4.21 -8.75 5.12
C PHE A 75 -4.92 -10.09 5.04
N SER A 76 -5.99 -10.24 5.82
CA SER A 76 -6.86 -11.39 5.74
C SER A 76 -7.92 -11.19 4.66
N GLU A 77 -8.41 -12.29 4.09
CA GLU A 77 -9.48 -12.30 3.07
C GLU A 77 -10.86 -11.87 3.60
N THR A 78 -10.98 -11.51 4.87
CA THR A 78 -12.24 -11.04 5.42
C THR A 78 -12.63 -9.70 4.82
N ASP A 79 -13.63 -9.74 3.98
CA ASP A 79 -14.31 -8.57 3.45
C ASP A 79 -14.87 -7.77 4.63
N ARG A 80 -14.22 -6.66 4.96
CA ARG A 80 -14.75 -5.71 5.93
C ARG A 80 -15.55 -4.64 5.22
N ALA A 81 -16.51 -4.09 5.94
CA ALA A 81 -17.28 -2.95 5.56
C ALA A 81 -16.43 -1.84 4.91
N SER A 82 -17.07 -1.05 4.11
CA SER A 82 -16.47 0.02 3.31
C SER A 82 -15.50 0.89 4.14
N LEU A 83 -14.28 1.07 3.65
CA LEU A 83 -13.28 1.93 4.30
C LEU A 83 -13.71 3.39 4.45
N ILE A 84 -14.77 3.81 3.78
CA ILE A 84 -15.24 5.20 3.78
C ILE A 84 -16.60 5.40 4.49
N ASP A 85 -17.34 4.33 4.75
CA ASP A 85 -18.66 4.42 5.40
C ASP A 85 -18.59 4.09 6.89
N ASP A 86 -17.53 3.42 7.34
CA ASP A 86 -17.30 3.06 8.74
C ASP A 86 -16.22 3.92 9.38
N CYS A 87 -16.36 4.13 10.70
CA CYS A 87 -15.31 4.73 11.52
C CYS A 87 -14.47 3.62 12.17
N PHE A 88 -13.18 3.58 11.87
CA PHE A 88 -12.26 2.59 12.45
C PHE A 88 -10.89 3.19 12.78
N ILE A 89 -10.17 2.53 13.67
CA ILE A 89 -8.82 2.88 14.07
C ILE A 89 -7.89 1.71 13.74
N VAL A 90 -6.87 1.96 12.96
CA VAL A 90 -5.81 1.00 12.69
C VAL A 90 -4.75 1.15 13.77
N LYS A 91 -4.66 0.16 14.67
CA LYS A 91 -3.64 0.14 15.72
C LYS A 91 -2.35 -0.45 15.18
N MET A 92 -1.25 0.28 15.35
CA MET A 92 0.06 -0.09 14.84
C MET A 92 1.11 -0.29 15.94
N ASP A 93 0.67 -0.34 17.20
CA ASP A 93 1.54 -0.41 18.38
C ASP A 93 2.43 -1.67 18.42
N ALA A 94 2.01 -2.73 17.72
CA ALA A 94 2.76 -3.98 17.62
C ALA A 94 3.98 -3.90 16.68
N PHE A 95 4.11 -2.83 15.89
CA PHE A 95 5.15 -2.71 14.86
C PHE A 95 6.05 -1.50 15.14
N PRO A 96 7.37 -1.60 14.87
CA PRO A 96 8.24 -0.43 14.89
C PRO A 96 7.70 0.66 13.94
N LYS A 97 7.62 1.90 14.42
CA LYS A 97 6.99 3.02 13.69
C LYS A 97 7.66 3.31 12.34
N ASP A 98 8.96 3.15 12.26
CA ASP A 98 9.81 3.34 11.07
C ASP A 98 10.07 2.04 10.29
N GLY A 99 9.50 0.93 10.75
CA GLY A 99 9.71 -0.39 10.17
C GLY A 99 8.95 -0.62 8.85
N PRO A 100 9.42 -1.56 8.02
CA PRO A 100 8.82 -1.84 6.71
C PRO A 100 7.36 -2.30 6.80
N ILE A 101 7.00 -2.99 7.88
CA ILE A 101 5.62 -3.47 8.09
C ILE A 101 4.65 -2.30 8.31
N ALA A 102 5.02 -1.34 9.18
CA ALA A 102 4.19 -0.16 9.42
C ALA A 102 3.98 0.65 8.14
N LYS A 103 5.05 0.87 7.38
CA LYS A 103 5.02 1.54 6.08
C LYS A 103 4.15 0.79 5.06
N ALA A 104 4.24 -0.56 5.02
CA ALA A 104 3.41 -1.39 4.15
C ALA A 104 1.92 -1.23 4.47
N ILE A 105 1.53 -1.30 5.74
CA ILE A 105 0.14 -1.13 6.18
C ILE A 105 -0.40 0.22 5.69
N VAL A 106 0.32 1.30 5.95
CA VAL A 106 -0.09 2.66 5.51
C VAL A 106 -0.17 2.74 3.99
N TYR A 107 0.82 2.23 3.28
CA TYR A 107 0.82 2.24 1.82
C TYR A 107 -0.40 1.52 1.24
N PHE A 108 -0.70 0.30 1.69
CA PHE A 108 -1.82 -0.47 1.13
C PHE A 108 -3.18 0.11 1.51
N LEU A 109 -3.33 0.65 2.72
CA LEU A 109 -4.56 1.35 3.11
C LEU A 109 -4.79 2.61 2.26
N ILE A 110 -3.76 3.42 2.07
CA ILE A 110 -3.84 4.61 1.21
C ILE A 110 -4.11 4.22 -0.24
N SER A 111 -3.47 3.17 -0.75
CA SER A 111 -3.72 2.65 -2.10
C SER A 111 -5.17 2.21 -2.28
N LYS A 112 -5.73 1.52 -1.29
CA LYS A 112 -7.13 1.11 -1.32
C LYS A 112 -8.08 2.31 -1.29
N LEU A 113 -7.82 3.29 -0.41
CA LEU A 113 -8.58 4.54 -0.38
C LEU A 113 -8.49 5.28 -1.72
N ASN A 114 -7.30 5.41 -2.30
CA ASN A 114 -7.12 6.03 -3.61
C ASN A 114 -7.98 5.35 -4.68
N SER A 115 -7.94 4.02 -4.74
CA SER A 115 -8.74 3.22 -5.69
C SER A 115 -10.26 3.45 -5.51
N ILE A 116 -10.73 3.54 -4.27
CA ILE A 116 -12.14 3.84 -3.98
C ILE A 116 -12.48 5.26 -4.46
N TYR A 117 -11.67 6.25 -4.10
CA TYR A 117 -11.92 7.65 -4.46
C TYR A 117 -11.82 7.91 -5.97
N GLU A 118 -11.00 7.16 -6.70
CA GLU A 118 -10.96 7.24 -8.17
C GLU A 118 -12.31 6.88 -8.81
N GLN A 119 -13.06 5.97 -8.21
CA GLN A 119 -14.34 5.49 -8.71
C GLN A 119 -15.54 6.34 -8.25
N LEU A 120 -15.37 7.15 -7.20
CA LEU A 120 -16.47 7.98 -6.67
C LEU A 120 -16.74 9.20 -7.55
N ASP A 121 -17.99 9.60 -7.59
CA ASP A 121 -18.42 10.86 -8.19
C ASP A 121 -17.95 12.06 -7.37
N LYS A 122 -17.75 13.18 -8.06
CA LYS A 122 -17.46 14.47 -7.41
C LYS A 122 -18.63 14.88 -6.52
N GLN A 123 -18.33 15.46 -5.38
CA GLN A 123 -19.34 16.08 -4.52
C GLN A 123 -19.90 17.36 -5.14
N ALA A 124 -21.16 17.62 -4.88
CA ALA A 124 -21.77 18.89 -5.24
C ALA A 124 -21.06 20.04 -4.50
N VAL A 125 -20.88 21.14 -5.22
CA VAL A 125 -20.33 22.37 -4.64
C VAL A 125 -21.51 23.26 -4.25
N SER A 126 -21.56 23.67 -2.98
CA SER A 126 -22.53 24.63 -2.45
C SER A 126 -21.75 25.78 -1.79
N GLU A 127 -22.02 27.03 -2.19
CA GLU A 127 -21.38 28.22 -1.61
C GLU A 127 -19.84 28.13 -1.56
N GLU A 128 -19.23 27.62 -2.63
CA GLU A 128 -17.77 27.36 -2.76
C GLU A 128 -17.24 26.27 -1.82
N CYS A 129 -18.13 25.55 -1.11
CA CYS A 129 -17.75 24.46 -0.21
C CYS A 129 -18.09 23.09 -0.81
N VAL A 130 -17.22 22.13 -0.57
CA VAL A 130 -17.43 20.70 -0.88
C VAL A 130 -17.74 19.96 0.41
N GLN A 131 -18.83 19.18 0.42
CA GLN A 131 -19.17 18.39 1.59
C GLN A 131 -18.11 17.32 1.83
N ILE A 132 -17.62 17.22 3.06
CA ILE A 132 -16.68 16.18 3.45
C ILE A 132 -17.44 14.86 3.66
N ARG A 133 -16.99 13.83 2.96
CA ARG A 133 -17.53 12.47 3.06
C ARG A 133 -16.75 11.63 4.06
N HIS A 134 -15.43 11.82 4.11
CA HIS A 134 -14.54 10.99 4.91
C HIS A 134 -13.32 11.78 5.39
N PHE A 135 -12.91 11.49 6.62
CA PHE A 135 -11.66 11.97 7.21
C PHE A 135 -10.67 10.82 7.35
N THR A 136 -9.48 10.97 6.81
CA THR A 136 -8.34 10.09 7.09
C THR A 136 -7.34 10.83 7.95
N ILE A 137 -7.05 10.33 9.13
CA ILE A 137 -6.07 10.91 10.05
C ILE A 137 -4.89 9.94 10.13
N ILE A 138 -3.69 10.44 9.83
CA ILE A 138 -2.44 9.69 9.94
C ILE A 138 -1.62 10.36 11.05
N ASP A 139 -1.56 9.70 12.20
CA ASP A 139 -0.74 10.13 13.32
C ASP A 139 0.73 9.70 13.12
N GLU A 140 1.66 10.49 13.62
CA GLU A 140 3.11 10.29 13.45
C GLU A 140 3.51 10.14 11.96
N ALA A 141 2.88 10.93 11.10
CA ALA A 141 2.99 10.81 9.65
C ALA A 141 4.43 10.87 9.13
N HIS A 142 5.31 11.58 9.81
CA HIS A 142 6.72 11.72 9.44
C HIS A 142 7.50 10.38 9.46
N TYR A 143 7.11 9.42 10.29
CA TYR A 143 7.72 8.07 10.28
C TYR A 143 7.22 7.20 9.15
N MET A 144 5.96 7.41 8.75
CA MET A 144 5.26 6.47 7.86
C MET A 144 5.23 6.94 6.41
N LEU A 145 5.57 8.21 6.15
CA LEU A 145 5.50 8.85 4.84
C LEU A 145 6.85 9.39 4.38
N ASP A 146 7.95 8.90 4.93
CA ASP A 146 9.32 9.25 4.56
C ASP A 146 9.78 8.63 3.21
N PHE A 147 8.91 7.86 2.55
CA PHE A 147 9.15 7.25 1.26
C PHE A 147 8.18 7.79 0.20
N ASP A 148 8.52 7.58 -1.08
CA ASP A 148 7.68 8.02 -2.18
C ASP A 148 6.34 7.25 -2.22
N ASN A 149 5.26 7.94 -1.84
CA ASN A 149 3.91 7.40 -1.80
C ASN A 149 3.03 8.02 -2.89
N HIS A 150 3.15 7.47 -4.11
CA HIS A 150 2.37 7.93 -5.25
C HIS A 150 0.84 7.88 -5.00
N PRO A 151 0.26 6.80 -4.42
CA PRO A 151 -1.16 6.77 -4.08
C PRO A 151 -1.60 7.92 -3.18
N LEU A 152 -0.79 8.31 -2.19
CA LEU A 152 -1.11 9.45 -1.31
C LEU A 152 -1.13 10.77 -2.08
N ARG A 153 -0.13 11.01 -2.94
CA ARG A 153 -0.09 12.23 -3.75
C ARG A 153 -1.30 12.32 -4.68
N ASN A 154 -1.67 11.23 -5.32
CA ASN A 154 -2.85 11.17 -6.17
C ASN A 154 -4.14 11.37 -5.37
N LEU A 155 -4.25 10.72 -4.22
CA LEU A 155 -5.39 10.83 -3.33
C LEU A 155 -5.59 12.28 -2.83
N ILE A 156 -4.52 13.00 -2.49
CA ILE A 156 -4.57 14.42 -2.12
C ILE A 156 -5.05 15.27 -3.31
N ALA A 157 -4.57 14.99 -4.51
CA ALA A 157 -4.90 15.76 -5.70
C ALA A 157 -6.37 15.61 -6.12
N VAL A 158 -6.91 14.39 -6.08
CA VAL A 158 -8.27 14.08 -6.59
C VAL A 158 -9.31 13.97 -5.49
N GLY A 159 -8.93 13.62 -4.28
CA GLY A 159 -9.84 13.31 -3.17
C GLY A 159 -10.64 14.53 -2.69
N ARG A 160 -10.05 15.73 -2.73
CA ARG A 160 -10.70 16.97 -2.31
C ARG A 160 -12.07 17.18 -2.98
N ASN A 161 -12.12 17.05 -4.29
CA ASN A 161 -13.35 17.26 -5.06
C ASN A 161 -14.40 16.15 -4.82
N LYS A 162 -14.00 15.07 -4.19
CA LYS A 162 -14.83 13.91 -3.87
C LYS A 162 -15.16 13.79 -2.39
N GLY A 163 -14.80 14.82 -1.60
CA GLY A 163 -15.16 14.93 -0.19
C GLY A 163 -14.19 14.22 0.77
N LEU A 164 -12.96 13.97 0.37
CA LEU A 164 -11.90 13.47 1.26
C LEU A 164 -11.20 14.62 1.98
N SER A 165 -11.00 14.49 3.27
CA SER A 165 -10.07 15.30 4.06
C SER A 165 -8.98 14.41 4.65
N ILE A 166 -7.71 14.80 4.46
CA ILE A 166 -6.56 14.10 5.03
C ILE A 166 -5.90 15.02 6.05
N ILE A 167 -5.68 14.50 7.25
CA ILE A 167 -5.00 15.17 8.34
C ILE A 167 -3.71 14.39 8.64
N LEU A 168 -2.58 15.05 8.51
CA LEU A 168 -1.26 14.51 8.86
C LEU A 168 -0.83 15.14 10.16
N ALA A 169 -0.75 14.35 11.22
CA ALA A 169 -0.24 14.76 12.52
C ALA A 169 1.24 14.34 12.65
N THR A 170 2.08 15.22 13.20
CA THR A 170 3.54 15.00 13.37
C THR A 170 3.99 15.44 14.75
#